data_afc05266156024dbf080324710b09e3b
#
_entry.id   afc05266156024dbf080324710b09e3b
#
_cell.length_a   1.000
_cell.length_b   1.000
_cell.length_c   1.000
_cell.angle_alpha   90.00
_cell.angle_beta   90.00
_cell.angle_gamma   90.00
#
_symmetry.space_group_name_H-M   'P 1'
#
loop_
_entity.id
_entity.type
_entity.pdbx_description
1 polymer ?
#
loop_
_entity_poly.entity_id
_entity_poly.type
_entity_poly.pdbx_seq_one_letter_code
_entity_poly.pdbx_strand_id
1 'polypeptide(L)'
;KNFWINEGHSFGITAAGGAGWQIAEWIVDGEPTIDMLGVDPRRFGDYATEAYLIKKNEEAYANVFTVHYPDEEREEGRPLRQAPCYDRLKNLGAVFGHKFGWERANWFAPSKELQKDDWSFRRSKWFNHVGNECINVQDNAGLLDMTAFAKCRISGPGAEEFLDYLVANKIPKKIGRVNLCHALNTAGAVSYTHLRAHETG
;
A
#
# COMPACT_ATOMS: atom_id res chain seq x y z
N LYS A 1 -30.24 6.51 1.78
CA LYS A 1 -29.82 7.92 1.82
C LYS A 1 -30.19 8.52 3.17
N ASN A 2 -29.42 9.43 3.71
CA ASN A 2 -29.61 10.10 5.00
C ASN A 2 -29.53 9.17 6.24
N PHE A 3 -28.77 8.09 6.15
CA PHE A 3 -28.43 7.25 7.29
C PHE A 3 -26.90 7.17 7.40
N TRP A 4 -26.37 7.54 8.55
CA TRP A 4 -24.97 7.62 8.84
C TRP A 4 -24.65 6.79 10.08
N ILE A 5 -23.51 6.11 10.06
CA ILE A 5 -23.01 5.31 11.17
C ILE A 5 -21.63 5.85 11.55
N ASN A 6 -21.43 6.09 12.83
CA ASN A 6 -20.16 6.49 13.41
C ASN A 6 -19.88 5.61 14.62
N GLU A 7 -19.23 4.49 14.39
CA GLU A 7 -18.97 3.44 15.40
C GLU A 7 -17.63 2.75 15.18
N GLY A 8 -17.31 1.76 16.00
CA GLY A 8 -16.10 0.94 15.85
C GLY A 8 -14.83 1.63 16.36
N HIS A 9 -14.95 2.61 17.24
CA HIS A 9 -13.82 3.36 17.78
C HIS A 9 -13.17 2.61 18.94
N SER A 10 -12.00 2.01 18.72
CA SER A 10 -11.20 1.39 19.79
C SER A 10 -10.81 2.38 20.89
N PHE A 11 -10.54 3.61 20.52
CA PHE A 11 -10.21 4.73 21.43
C PHE A 11 -11.39 5.72 21.49
N GLY A 12 -12.58 5.23 21.83
CA GLY A 12 -13.84 5.93 21.72
C GLY A 12 -13.83 7.37 22.23
N ILE A 13 -13.41 7.61 23.48
CA ILE A 13 -13.37 8.94 24.08
C ILE A 13 -12.39 9.85 23.33
N THR A 14 -11.20 9.36 23.01
CA THR A 14 -10.16 10.12 22.30
C THR A 14 -10.59 10.48 20.88
N ALA A 15 -11.25 9.56 20.19
CA ALA A 15 -11.66 9.74 18.79
C ALA A 15 -12.99 10.49 18.62
N ALA A 16 -13.85 10.49 19.64
CA ALA A 16 -15.24 10.96 19.56
C ALA A 16 -15.39 12.39 19.02
N GLY A 17 -14.59 13.32 19.53
CA GLY A 17 -14.66 14.73 19.12
C GLY A 17 -14.33 14.93 17.66
N GLY A 18 -13.19 14.37 17.20
CA GLY A 18 -12.77 14.47 15.80
C GLY A 18 -13.69 13.71 14.83
N ALA A 19 -14.10 12.50 15.20
CA ALA A 19 -15.02 11.71 14.40
C ALA A 19 -16.38 12.38 14.25
N GLY A 20 -16.91 12.92 15.35
CA GLY A 20 -18.18 13.65 15.33
C GLY A 20 -18.13 14.90 14.46
N TRP A 21 -17.05 15.66 14.56
CA TRP A 21 -16.83 16.83 13.72
C TRP A 21 -16.78 16.46 12.22
N GLN A 22 -15.95 15.50 11.84
CA GLN A 22 -15.80 15.13 10.44
C GLN A 22 -17.09 14.54 9.84
N ILE A 23 -17.85 13.78 10.61
CA ILE A 23 -19.17 13.29 10.18
C ILE A 23 -20.16 14.46 10.01
N ALA A 24 -20.16 15.45 10.91
CA ALA A 24 -21.03 16.61 10.81
C ALA A 24 -20.76 17.43 9.53
N GLU A 25 -19.50 17.73 9.25
CA GLU A 25 -19.09 18.39 8.00
C GLU A 25 -19.49 17.56 6.77
N TRP A 26 -19.24 16.27 6.79
CA TRP A 26 -19.60 15.39 5.69
C TRP A 26 -21.11 15.35 5.41
N ILE A 27 -21.94 15.42 6.45
CA ILE A 27 -23.41 15.49 6.30
C ILE A 27 -23.85 16.84 5.71
N VAL A 28 -23.24 17.94 6.17
CA VAL A 28 -23.63 19.31 5.80
C VAL A 28 -23.05 19.72 4.45
N ASP A 29 -21.74 19.49 4.26
CA ASP A 29 -20.98 20.02 3.13
C ASP A 29 -20.80 18.97 1.99
N GLY A 30 -21.14 17.70 2.26
CA GLY A 30 -21.07 16.61 1.29
C GLY A 30 -19.71 15.89 1.26
N GLU A 31 -18.67 16.46 1.91
CA GLU A 31 -17.34 15.86 2.02
C GLU A 31 -16.68 16.26 3.35
N PRO A 32 -15.79 15.43 3.91
CA PRO A 32 -15.01 15.79 5.08
C PRO A 32 -13.88 16.75 4.71
N THR A 33 -13.42 17.57 5.66
CA THR A 33 -12.29 18.49 5.44
C THR A 33 -10.91 17.82 5.45
N ILE A 34 -10.84 16.59 5.93
CA ILE A 34 -9.62 15.77 5.91
C ILE A 34 -9.87 14.43 5.23
N ASP A 35 -8.81 13.77 4.78
CA ASP A 35 -8.90 12.43 4.21
C ASP A 35 -9.34 11.40 5.27
N MET A 36 -10.55 10.88 5.12
CA MET A 36 -11.15 9.88 6.00
C MET A 36 -11.03 8.45 5.47
N LEU A 37 -10.31 8.22 4.35
CA LEU A 37 -10.20 6.88 3.75
C LEU A 37 -9.69 5.83 4.73
N GLY A 38 -8.77 6.20 5.61
CA GLY A 38 -8.19 5.32 6.62
C GLY A 38 -9.19 4.70 7.59
N VAL A 39 -10.36 5.32 7.78
CA VAL A 39 -11.44 4.88 8.68
C VAL A 39 -12.75 4.59 7.94
N ASP A 40 -12.81 4.85 6.65
CA ASP A 40 -14.00 4.57 5.82
C ASP A 40 -14.04 3.08 5.45
N PRO A 41 -15.12 2.34 5.81
CA PRO A 41 -15.26 0.93 5.48
C PRO A 41 -15.28 0.65 3.97
N ARG A 42 -15.58 1.64 3.12
CA ARG A 42 -15.53 1.51 1.65
C ARG A 42 -14.13 1.25 1.11
N ARG A 43 -13.08 1.43 1.93
CA ARG A 43 -11.71 1.03 1.57
C ARG A 43 -11.53 -0.48 1.44
N PHE A 44 -12.41 -1.25 2.03
CA PHE A 44 -12.40 -2.71 1.93
C PHE A 44 -13.16 -3.16 0.67
N GLY A 45 -12.61 -4.15 -0.01
CA GLY A 45 -13.27 -4.82 -1.12
C GLY A 45 -13.85 -6.17 -0.69
N ASP A 46 -14.27 -6.96 -1.65
CA ASP A 46 -14.91 -8.28 -1.44
C ASP A 46 -14.03 -9.30 -0.71
N TYR A 47 -12.73 -9.02 -0.59
CA TYR A 47 -11.80 -9.84 0.17
C TYR A 47 -12.03 -9.80 1.69
N ALA A 48 -12.66 -8.75 2.19
CA ALA A 48 -12.92 -8.55 3.61
C ALA A 48 -14.10 -9.41 4.09
N THR A 49 -13.95 -10.72 3.97
CA THR A 49 -14.91 -11.70 4.48
C THR A 49 -14.96 -11.68 6.00
N GLU A 50 -16.03 -12.21 6.59
CA GLU A 50 -16.14 -12.35 8.05
C GLU A 50 -14.93 -13.08 8.65
N ALA A 51 -14.52 -14.20 8.05
CA ALA A 51 -13.37 -14.97 8.52
C ALA A 51 -12.05 -14.17 8.46
N TYR A 52 -11.86 -13.35 7.43
CA TYR A 52 -10.72 -12.44 7.34
C TYR A 52 -10.77 -11.39 8.43
N LEU A 53 -11.91 -10.75 8.63
CA LEU A 53 -12.08 -9.69 9.63
C LEU A 53 -11.88 -10.21 11.06
N ILE A 54 -12.40 -11.40 11.39
CA ILE A 54 -12.18 -12.04 12.70
C ILE A 54 -10.68 -12.18 12.95
N LYS A 55 -9.95 -12.86 12.07
CA LYS A 55 -8.51 -13.07 12.22
C LYS A 55 -7.71 -11.78 12.34
N LYS A 56 -8.02 -10.80 11.50
CA LYS A 56 -7.35 -9.50 11.54
C LYS A 56 -7.63 -8.73 12.82
N ASN A 57 -8.85 -8.78 13.34
CA ASN A 57 -9.20 -8.13 14.60
C ASN A 57 -8.55 -8.83 15.80
N GLU A 58 -8.52 -10.16 15.83
CA GLU A 58 -7.82 -10.92 16.87
C GLU A 58 -6.34 -10.56 16.91
N GLU A 59 -5.66 -10.57 15.76
CA GLU A 59 -4.26 -10.17 15.67
C GLU A 59 -4.03 -8.72 16.10
N ALA A 60 -4.87 -7.79 15.62
CA ALA A 60 -4.75 -6.38 15.94
C ALA A 60 -4.95 -6.11 17.44
N TYR A 61 -5.95 -6.76 18.03
CA TYR A 61 -6.26 -6.60 19.46
C TYR A 61 -5.19 -7.21 20.36
N ALA A 62 -4.67 -8.38 20.00
CA ALA A 62 -3.58 -9.04 20.73
C ALA A 62 -2.30 -8.19 20.77
N ASN A 63 -2.12 -7.34 19.75
CA ASN A 63 -0.90 -6.56 19.58
C ASN A 63 -1.06 -5.06 19.85
N VAL A 64 -2.21 -4.60 20.33
CA VAL A 64 -2.50 -3.16 20.49
C VAL A 64 -1.55 -2.45 21.47
N PHE A 65 -1.06 -3.17 22.49
CA PHE A 65 -0.14 -2.63 23.49
C PHE A 65 1.27 -3.23 23.42
N THR A 66 1.58 -4.00 22.36
CA THR A 66 2.92 -4.57 22.18
C THR A 66 3.87 -3.52 21.58
N VAL A 67 5.13 -3.62 21.94
CA VAL A 67 6.19 -2.88 21.26
C VAL A 67 6.59 -3.68 20.02
N HIS A 68 6.32 -3.12 18.85
CA HIS A 68 6.63 -3.76 17.58
C HIS A 68 8.10 -3.64 17.22
N TYR A 69 8.63 -4.68 16.61
CA TYR A 69 9.95 -4.60 15.98
C TYR A 69 9.92 -3.68 14.75
N PRO A 70 11.04 -3.04 14.39
CA PRO A 70 11.14 -2.34 13.13
C PRO A 70 10.78 -3.28 11.96
N ASP A 71 10.01 -2.76 11.01
CA ASP A 71 9.53 -3.48 9.82
C ASP A 71 8.67 -4.72 10.09
N GLU A 72 8.22 -4.93 11.33
CA GLU A 72 7.30 -6.03 11.67
C GLU A 72 5.98 -5.87 10.92
N GLU A 73 5.58 -6.92 10.21
CA GLU A 73 4.34 -6.98 9.47
C GLU A 73 3.37 -7.99 10.10
N ARG A 74 2.08 -7.74 9.93
CA ARG A 74 1.02 -8.61 10.42
C ARG A 74 0.88 -9.85 9.54
N GLU A 75 0.67 -11.00 10.16
CA GLU A 75 0.67 -12.31 9.47
C GLU A 75 -0.74 -12.86 9.22
N GLU A 76 -1.71 -12.57 10.08
CA GLU A 76 -3.03 -13.15 9.98
C GLU A 76 -3.82 -12.68 8.75
N GLY A 77 -4.68 -13.57 8.24
CA GLY A 77 -5.49 -13.32 7.05
C GLY A 77 -4.71 -13.37 5.73
N ARG A 78 -3.49 -13.90 5.74
CA ARG A 78 -2.62 -14.03 4.56
C ARG A 78 -2.53 -15.49 4.08
N PRO A 79 -2.21 -15.71 2.77
CA PRO A 79 -2.10 -14.73 1.71
C PRO A 79 -3.49 -14.24 1.25
N LEU A 80 -3.62 -12.93 0.92
CA LEU A 80 -4.88 -12.35 0.46
C LEU A 80 -4.91 -12.18 -1.07
N ARG A 81 -3.89 -11.53 -1.61
CA ARG A 81 -3.71 -11.32 -3.04
C ARG A 81 -2.31 -11.78 -3.43
N GLN A 82 -2.22 -12.59 -4.48
CA GLN A 82 -0.97 -13.15 -4.97
C GLN A 82 -0.70 -12.67 -6.39
N ALA A 83 0.55 -12.29 -6.66
CA ALA A 83 1.00 -11.99 -8.00
C ALA A 83 1.08 -13.28 -8.86
N PRO A 84 0.98 -13.20 -10.20
CA PRO A 84 1.15 -14.36 -11.06
C PRO A 84 2.50 -15.09 -10.89
N CYS A 85 3.52 -14.39 -10.40
CA CYS A 85 4.85 -14.95 -10.12
C CYS A 85 5.04 -15.44 -8.68
N TYR A 86 4.01 -15.37 -7.83
CA TYR A 86 4.11 -15.68 -6.39
C TYR A 86 4.79 -17.04 -6.12
N ASP A 87 4.31 -18.12 -6.73
CA ASP A 87 4.85 -19.46 -6.50
C ASP A 87 6.31 -19.58 -6.96
N ARG A 88 6.66 -18.92 -8.07
CA ARG A 88 8.06 -18.88 -8.54
C ARG A 88 8.96 -18.17 -7.54
N LEU A 89 8.54 -17.02 -7.03
CA LEU A 89 9.29 -16.27 -6.04
C LEU A 89 9.43 -17.06 -4.73
N LYS A 90 8.34 -17.71 -4.30
CA LYS A 90 8.34 -18.58 -3.12
C LYS A 90 9.35 -19.71 -3.24
N ASN A 91 9.40 -20.36 -4.40
CA ASN A 91 10.35 -21.44 -4.68
C ASN A 91 11.80 -20.95 -4.76
N LEU A 92 12.02 -19.69 -5.10
CA LEU A 92 13.33 -19.03 -5.07
C LEU A 92 13.77 -18.59 -3.66
N GLY A 93 12.94 -18.83 -2.65
CA GLY A 93 13.24 -18.48 -1.26
C GLY A 93 12.69 -17.15 -0.80
N ALA A 94 11.74 -16.55 -1.54
CA ALA A 94 11.14 -15.28 -1.13
C ALA A 94 10.49 -15.38 0.25
N VAL A 95 10.81 -14.44 1.11
CA VAL A 95 10.09 -14.14 2.34
C VAL A 95 9.14 -12.99 2.03
N PHE A 96 7.85 -13.23 2.23
CA PHE A 96 6.82 -12.30 1.81
C PHE A 96 6.37 -11.39 2.94
N GLY A 97 6.29 -10.11 2.64
CA GLY A 97 5.45 -9.16 3.34
C GLY A 97 4.19 -8.85 2.54
N HIS A 98 3.40 -7.88 2.98
CA HIS A 98 2.21 -7.49 2.25
C HIS A 98 2.10 -5.96 2.10
N LYS A 99 1.52 -5.53 0.98
CA LYS A 99 1.19 -4.13 0.74
C LYS A 99 -0.18 -4.03 0.10
N PHE A 100 -1.11 -3.35 0.75
CA PHE A 100 -2.51 -3.25 0.29
C PHE A 100 -3.17 -4.60 -0.02
N GLY A 101 -2.84 -5.62 0.79
CA GLY A 101 -3.32 -6.98 0.62
C GLY A 101 -2.56 -7.83 -0.39
N TRP A 102 -1.62 -7.27 -1.15
CA TRP A 102 -0.77 -8.01 -2.07
C TRP A 102 0.43 -8.60 -1.34
N GLU A 103 0.69 -9.90 -1.57
CA GLU A 103 1.93 -10.53 -1.17
C GLU A 103 3.08 -9.95 -2.00
N ARG A 104 4.13 -9.52 -1.34
CA ARG A 104 5.31 -8.94 -1.95
C ARG A 104 6.57 -9.55 -1.37
N ALA A 105 7.46 -10.03 -2.21
CA ALA A 105 8.77 -10.50 -1.76
C ALA A 105 9.55 -9.33 -1.15
N ASN A 106 9.86 -9.44 0.15
CA ASN A 106 10.69 -8.46 0.86
C ASN A 106 12.17 -8.76 0.69
N TRP A 107 12.55 -10.03 0.71
CA TRP A 107 13.91 -10.51 0.52
C TRP A 107 13.92 -11.99 0.15
N PHE A 108 15.07 -12.55 -0.24
CA PHE A 108 15.22 -13.95 -0.62
C PHE A 108 16.16 -14.68 0.32
N ALA A 109 15.64 -15.68 0.99
CA ALA A 109 16.39 -16.54 1.89
C ALA A 109 17.22 -17.57 1.09
N PRO A 110 18.48 -17.82 1.50
CA PRO A 110 19.35 -18.78 0.81
C PRO A 110 18.97 -20.25 1.09
N SER A 111 18.14 -20.51 2.09
CA SER A 111 17.65 -21.85 2.43
C SER A 111 16.24 -21.80 2.99
N LYS A 112 15.55 -22.94 2.98
CA LYS A 112 14.18 -23.07 3.52
C LYS A 112 14.09 -22.79 5.03
N GLU A 113 15.11 -23.12 5.76
CA GLU A 113 15.17 -22.92 7.22
C GLU A 113 15.19 -21.43 7.57
N LEU A 114 15.77 -20.62 6.67
CA LEU A 114 15.85 -19.17 6.81
C LEU A 114 14.68 -18.43 6.12
N GLN A 115 13.81 -19.14 5.40
CA GLN A 115 12.68 -18.55 4.66
C GLN A 115 11.55 -18.12 5.59
N LYS A 116 11.87 -17.25 6.54
CA LYS A 116 10.94 -16.65 7.49
C LYS A 116 11.49 -15.34 8.02
N ASP A 117 10.61 -14.46 8.44
CA ASP A 117 11.02 -13.28 9.16
C ASP A 117 11.53 -13.61 10.56
N ASP A 118 12.50 -12.83 11.00
CA ASP A 118 13.09 -12.91 12.32
C ASP A 118 13.36 -11.47 12.79
N TRP A 119 12.35 -10.93 13.43
CA TRP A 119 12.32 -9.53 13.82
C TRP A 119 13.31 -9.24 14.95
N SER A 120 13.94 -8.08 14.90
CA SER A 120 14.93 -7.67 15.89
C SER A 120 15.01 -6.15 16.02
N PHE A 121 15.25 -5.66 17.24
CA PHE A 121 15.61 -4.26 17.48
C PHE A 121 17.05 -3.93 17.04
N ARG A 122 17.81 -4.93 16.61
CA ARG A 122 19.11 -4.78 15.95
C ARG A 122 18.95 -5.05 14.46
N ARG A 123 20.06 -5.31 13.75
CA ARG A 123 19.98 -5.74 12.34
C ARG A 123 19.27 -7.06 12.22
N SER A 124 18.23 -7.08 11.43
CA SER A 124 17.50 -8.30 11.09
C SER A 124 18.34 -9.24 10.23
N LYS A 125 18.03 -10.52 10.23
CA LYS A 125 18.82 -11.54 9.50
C LYS A 125 18.82 -11.32 7.99
N TRP A 126 17.81 -10.69 7.42
CA TRP A 126 17.74 -10.36 6.01
C TRP A 126 18.77 -9.32 5.56
N PHE A 127 19.37 -8.53 6.47
CA PHE A 127 20.19 -7.37 6.14
C PHE A 127 21.34 -7.68 5.16
N ASN A 128 22.10 -8.75 5.41
CA ASN A 128 23.21 -9.13 4.54
C ASN A 128 22.71 -9.68 3.19
N HIS A 129 21.59 -10.39 3.18
CA HIS A 129 20.99 -10.93 1.96
C HIS A 129 20.49 -9.82 1.05
N VAL A 130 19.74 -8.86 1.60
CA VAL A 130 19.32 -7.66 0.86
C VAL A 130 20.52 -6.83 0.40
N GLY A 131 21.56 -6.71 1.22
CA GLY A 131 22.82 -6.06 0.80
C GLY A 131 23.44 -6.69 -0.43
N ASN A 132 23.48 -8.02 -0.51
CA ASN A 132 23.95 -8.75 -1.68
C ASN A 132 23.05 -8.55 -2.91
N GLU A 133 21.73 -8.52 -2.72
CA GLU A 133 20.77 -8.21 -3.79
C GLU A 133 21.02 -6.78 -4.34
N CYS A 134 21.23 -5.80 -3.48
CA CYS A 134 21.55 -4.43 -3.89
C CYS A 134 22.85 -4.35 -4.70
N ILE A 135 23.90 -5.03 -4.26
CA ILE A 135 25.17 -5.10 -5.00
C ILE A 135 24.95 -5.75 -6.37
N ASN A 136 24.20 -6.87 -6.41
CA ASN A 136 23.92 -7.53 -7.69
C ASN A 136 23.14 -6.63 -8.66
N VAL A 137 22.20 -5.83 -8.19
CA VAL A 137 21.46 -4.88 -9.04
C VAL A 137 22.38 -3.78 -9.58
N GLN A 138 23.37 -3.34 -8.78
CA GLN A 138 24.34 -2.33 -9.21
C GLN A 138 25.33 -2.88 -10.25
N ASP A 139 25.83 -4.08 -10.03
CA ASP A 139 26.90 -4.65 -10.84
C ASP A 139 26.38 -5.43 -12.07
N ASN A 140 25.16 -5.90 -12.03
CA ASN A 140 24.57 -6.76 -13.05
C ASN A 140 23.16 -6.27 -13.43
N ALA A 141 22.13 -7.03 -13.00
CA ALA A 141 20.73 -6.73 -13.28
C ALA A 141 19.82 -7.28 -12.17
N GLY A 142 18.68 -6.65 -12.01
CA GLY A 142 17.63 -7.08 -11.10
C GLY A 142 16.26 -7.15 -11.76
N LEU A 143 15.42 -8.05 -11.27
CA LEU A 143 14.02 -8.14 -11.65
C LEU A 143 13.14 -7.83 -10.44
N LEU A 144 12.26 -6.85 -10.57
CA LEU A 144 11.37 -6.42 -9.50
C LEU A 144 9.90 -6.72 -9.86
N ASP A 145 9.20 -7.43 -8.97
CA ASP A 145 7.76 -7.60 -9.08
C ASP A 145 7.02 -6.31 -8.64
N MET A 146 6.38 -5.66 -9.58
CA MET A 146 5.60 -4.44 -9.36
C MET A 146 4.09 -4.68 -9.42
N THR A 147 3.63 -5.91 -9.26
CA THR A 147 2.20 -6.25 -9.34
C THR A 147 1.36 -5.50 -8.31
N ALA A 148 1.89 -5.24 -7.12
CA ALA A 148 1.18 -4.52 -6.06
C ALA A 148 0.89 -3.05 -6.35
N PHE A 149 1.55 -2.45 -7.34
CA PHE A 149 1.27 -1.08 -7.76
C PHE A 149 0.06 -1.05 -8.70
N ALA A 150 -0.82 -0.08 -8.51
CA ALA A 150 -1.92 0.16 -9.45
C ALA A 150 -1.40 0.61 -10.83
N LYS A 151 -2.04 0.16 -11.88
CA LYS A 151 -1.78 0.56 -13.27
C LYS A 151 -3.07 1.09 -13.86
N CYS A 152 -3.05 2.34 -14.26
CA CYS A 152 -4.18 2.99 -14.90
C CYS A 152 -3.79 3.42 -16.33
N ARG A 153 -4.60 3.03 -17.31
CA ARG A 153 -4.49 3.56 -18.66
C ARG A 153 -5.47 4.70 -18.82
N ILE A 154 -4.99 5.84 -19.29
CA ILE A 154 -5.79 7.01 -19.60
C ILE A 154 -5.68 7.24 -21.11
N SER A 155 -6.81 7.27 -21.82
CA SER A 155 -6.85 7.36 -23.28
C SER A 155 -8.07 8.15 -23.73
N GLY A 156 -8.03 8.63 -24.97
CA GLY A 156 -9.10 9.39 -25.60
C GLY A 156 -8.76 10.88 -25.82
N PRO A 157 -9.64 11.61 -26.50
CA PRO A 157 -9.47 13.05 -26.71
C PRO A 157 -9.32 13.78 -25.37
N GLY A 158 -8.31 14.65 -25.25
CA GLY A 158 -8.05 15.40 -24.01
C GLY A 158 -7.29 14.65 -22.92
N ALA A 159 -6.86 13.40 -23.15
CA ALA A 159 -6.15 12.61 -22.13
C ALA A 159 -4.81 13.23 -21.70
N GLU A 160 -4.09 13.85 -22.64
CA GLU A 160 -2.83 14.54 -22.35
C GLU A 160 -3.07 15.79 -21.53
N GLU A 161 -4.03 16.62 -21.93
CA GLU A 161 -4.40 17.86 -21.24
C GLU A 161 -4.92 17.57 -19.83
N PHE A 162 -5.73 16.53 -19.67
CA PHE A 162 -6.21 16.10 -18.36
C PHE A 162 -5.06 15.70 -17.44
N LEU A 163 -4.11 14.95 -17.95
CA LEU A 163 -2.96 14.54 -17.15
C LEU A 163 -2.01 15.70 -16.84
N ASP A 164 -1.80 16.63 -17.79
CA ASP A 164 -0.97 17.82 -17.56
C ASP A 164 -1.59 18.76 -16.51
N TYR A 165 -2.92 18.79 -16.43
CA TYR A 165 -3.66 19.49 -15.38
C TYR A 165 -3.56 18.78 -14.02
N LEU A 166 -3.68 17.42 -14.01
CA LEU A 166 -3.74 16.64 -12.77
C LEU A 166 -2.41 16.56 -12.04
N VAL A 167 -1.28 16.45 -12.78
CA VAL A 167 0.03 16.22 -12.17
C VAL A 167 0.83 17.52 -12.08
N ALA A 168 1.57 17.67 -10.98
CA ALA A 168 2.40 18.85 -10.74
C ALA A 168 3.63 18.96 -11.66
N ASN A 169 4.01 17.87 -12.31
CA ASN A 169 5.16 17.79 -13.19
C ASN A 169 4.74 17.88 -14.65
N LYS A 170 5.61 18.46 -15.49
CA LYS A 170 5.40 18.44 -16.95
C LYS A 170 5.36 17.00 -17.48
N ILE A 171 4.39 16.74 -18.31
CA ILE A 171 4.24 15.46 -19.02
C ILE A 171 5.36 15.30 -20.03
N PRO A 172 6.02 14.13 -20.11
CA PRO A 172 7.02 13.89 -21.13
C PRO A 172 6.38 13.91 -22.54
N LYS A 173 6.97 14.68 -23.44
CA LYS A 173 6.53 14.75 -24.85
C LYS A 173 7.06 13.59 -25.71
N LYS A 174 8.14 12.97 -25.28
CA LYS A 174 8.76 11.84 -26.00
C LYS A 174 8.08 10.54 -25.61
N ILE A 175 7.60 9.81 -26.60
CA ILE A 175 7.01 8.47 -26.46
C ILE A 175 8.00 7.51 -25.80
N GLY A 176 7.53 6.67 -24.90
CA GLY A 176 8.33 5.72 -24.13
C GLY A 176 9.12 6.33 -22.97
N ARG A 177 9.04 7.65 -22.76
CA ARG A 177 9.70 8.28 -21.61
C ARG A 177 8.84 8.15 -20.36
N VAL A 178 9.46 7.70 -19.25
CA VAL A 178 8.86 7.60 -17.93
C VAL A 178 9.30 8.79 -17.08
N ASN A 179 8.36 9.43 -16.41
CA ASN A 179 8.62 10.48 -15.42
C ASN A 179 7.92 10.14 -14.11
N LEU A 180 8.59 10.44 -13.00
CA LEU A 180 7.97 10.47 -11.69
C LEU A 180 7.13 11.73 -11.56
N CYS A 181 5.85 11.60 -11.28
CA CYS A 181 4.91 12.71 -11.15
C CYS A 181 4.17 12.64 -9.82
N HIS A 182 3.79 13.82 -9.29
CA HIS A 182 2.99 13.95 -8.09
C HIS A 182 1.63 14.54 -8.43
N ALA A 183 0.57 14.01 -7.86
CA ALA A 183 -0.71 14.70 -7.77
C ALA A 183 -0.79 15.38 -6.40
N LEU A 184 -1.18 16.65 -6.38
CA LEU A 184 -1.26 17.47 -5.18
C LEU A 184 -2.73 17.73 -4.83
N ASN A 185 -3.02 17.89 -3.55
CA ASN A 185 -4.28 18.44 -3.11
C ASN A 185 -4.29 19.97 -3.21
N THR A 186 -5.41 20.61 -2.89
CA THR A 186 -5.57 22.06 -2.94
C THR A 186 -4.63 22.84 -2.01
N ALA A 187 -4.12 22.20 -0.97
CA ALA A 187 -3.12 22.78 -0.06
C ALA A 187 -1.68 22.59 -0.55
N GLY A 188 -1.46 21.97 -1.70
CA GLY A 188 -0.15 21.70 -2.26
C GLY A 188 0.58 20.49 -1.63
N ALA A 189 -0.07 19.75 -0.74
CA ALA A 189 0.50 18.53 -0.20
C ALA A 189 0.39 17.38 -1.21
N VAL A 190 1.40 16.50 -1.21
CA VAL A 190 1.42 15.31 -2.10
C VAL A 190 0.29 14.37 -1.68
N SER A 191 -0.71 14.26 -2.51
CA SER A 191 -1.81 13.31 -2.36
C SER A 191 -1.47 11.95 -2.95
N TYR A 192 -0.72 11.94 -4.05
CA TYR A 192 -0.36 10.71 -4.74
C TYR A 192 0.92 10.86 -5.54
N THR A 193 1.74 9.78 -5.60
CA THR A 193 2.96 9.73 -6.39
C THR A 193 2.85 8.66 -7.47
N HIS A 194 3.10 9.02 -8.73
CA HIS A 194 2.98 8.14 -9.88
C HIS A 194 4.26 8.05 -10.70
N LEU A 195 4.48 6.87 -11.28
CA LEU A 195 5.32 6.71 -12.46
C LEU A 195 4.44 6.74 -13.70
N ARG A 196 4.80 7.53 -14.68
CA ARG A 196 4.10 7.61 -15.95
C ARG A 196 5.01 7.18 -17.09
N ALA A 197 4.52 6.25 -17.92
CA ALA A 197 5.07 5.95 -19.24
C ALA A 197 4.12 6.53 -20.30
N HIS A 198 4.68 7.12 -21.35
CA HIS A 198 3.94 7.52 -22.53
C HIS A 198 4.10 6.41 -23.58
N GLU A 199 3.03 5.68 -23.82
CA GLU A 199 2.96 4.64 -24.84
C GLU A 199 2.04 5.10 -25.98
N THR A 200 2.45 4.88 -27.22
CA THR A 200 1.54 4.92 -28.38
C THR A 200 0.85 3.58 -28.49
N GLY A 201 -0.46 3.55 -28.41
CA GLY A 201 -1.28 2.44 -28.88
C GLY A 201 -1.51 2.53 -30.37
#